data_8c394a81be5fb227d72b427c41c57769
#
_entry.id   8c394a81be5fb227d72b427c41c57769
#
_cell.length_a   1.000
_cell.length_b   1.000
_cell.length_c   1.000
_cell.angle_alpha   90.00
_cell.angle_beta   90.00
_cell.angle_gamma   90.00
#
_symmetry.space_group_name_H-M   'P 1'
#
loop_
_entity.id
_entity.type
_entity.pdbx_description
1 polymer ?
#
loop_
_entity_poly.entity_id
_entity_poly.type
_entity_poly.pdbx_seq_one_letter_code
_entity_poly.pdbx_strand_id
1 'polypeptide(L)'
;MLLLGLGSTASWSAEQTWCVFDPLNAQGEIGHSLEDIRLFALQQQVKIKIKSFKHEKDAIQAFDKKQCSGLVASNFNTHRYNRFMSSTGAIGLIPNNRVMATFLKLLNHPQVEKSMVGADYEVLGMIPVGTAYMMTDTTQINKVSHLKNKTISILANNPPQLALVHSVGARPVYVDFSNAVDVFKQKKADVLVAPIYRILPYQLKKEFGQNTQVVNFPVAYFAMNIVIRPQAYPAGFGHKMRGWFVSNSSALTAQAIQWDNHLPAYNWADIPHNEVHVYEAIVTKVRNRYVASGYYDGFMVELIRRLRCLDEPKYIECRQ
;
A
#
# COMPACT_ATOMS: atom_id res chain seq x y z
N MET A 1 -9.35 15.23 61.54
CA MET A 1 -9.98 15.06 60.22
C MET A 1 -8.87 15.07 59.16
N LEU A 2 -8.32 13.87 58.86
CA LEU A 2 -7.24 13.72 57.89
C LEU A 2 -7.85 13.49 56.52
N LEU A 3 -7.65 14.42 55.60
CA LEU A 3 -7.97 14.24 54.16
C LEU A 3 -6.85 13.44 53.52
N LEU A 4 -7.11 12.15 53.27
CA LEU A 4 -6.28 11.32 52.42
C LEU A 4 -6.53 11.74 50.96
N GLY A 5 -5.59 12.50 50.38
CA GLY A 5 -5.55 12.79 48.96
C GLY A 5 -5.25 11.50 48.19
N LEU A 6 -6.22 10.98 47.47
CA LEU A 6 -6.04 9.95 46.47
C LEU A 6 -5.30 10.57 45.27
N GLY A 7 -3.95 10.50 45.32
CA GLY A 7 -3.13 10.77 44.15
C GLY A 7 -3.39 9.71 43.08
N SER A 8 -4.09 10.09 42.02
CA SER A 8 -4.18 9.28 40.81
C SER A 8 -2.77 9.16 40.22
N THR A 9 -2.10 8.05 40.48
CA THR A 9 -0.89 7.67 39.74
C THR A 9 -1.34 7.42 38.29
N ALA A 10 -0.98 8.36 37.43
CA ALA A 10 -1.09 8.11 35.98
C ALA A 10 -0.26 6.87 35.68
N SER A 11 -0.94 5.73 35.54
CA SER A 11 -0.33 4.48 35.07
C SER A 11 0.07 4.71 33.62
N TRP A 12 1.34 5.03 33.40
CA TRP A 12 1.89 5.02 32.05
C TRP A 12 1.74 3.62 31.49
N SER A 13 1.02 3.48 30.38
CA SER A 13 0.92 2.21 29.66
C SER A 13 2.35 1.77 29.29
N ALA A 14 2.61 0.46 29.40
CA ALA A 14 3.90 -0.10 29.02
C ALA A 14 4.28 0.34 27.59
N GLU A 15 5.56 0.63 27.36
CA GLU A 15 6.07 0.98 26.04
C GLU A 15 5.76 -0.14 25.03
N GLN A 16 5.09 0.21 23.94
CA GLN A 16 4.71 -0.71 22.88
C GLN A 16 5.75 -0.67 21.75
N THR A 17 6.29 -1.82 21.36
CA THR A 17 7.23 -1.89 20.24
C THR A 17 6.48 -2.17 18.95
N TRP A 18 6.76 -1.38 17.90
CA TRP A 18 6.28 -1.61 16.55
C TRP A 18 7.40 -2.10 15.65
N CYS A 19 7.21 -3.24 15.01
CA CYS A 19 8.04 -3.74 13.92
C CYS A 19 7.66 -3.01 12.62
N VAL A 20 8.56 -2.22 12.08
CA VAL A 20 8.29 -1.36 10.93
C VAL A 20 9.15 -1.81 9.75
N PHE A 21 8.51 -2.18 8.65
CA PHE A 21 9.19 -2.32 7.38
C PHE A 21 9.52 -0.93 6.84
N ASP A 22 10.80 -0.62 6.74
CA ASP A 22 11.31 0.64 6.21
C ASP A 22 12.50 0.38 5.28
N PRO A 23 12.24 0.24 3.97
CA PRO A 23 13.30 -0.06 3.00
C PRO A 23 14.30 1.07 2.80
N LEU A 24 13.99 2.29 3.28
CA LEU A 24 14.83 3.50 3.13
C LEU A 24 15.49 3.96 4.44
N ASN A 25 15.31 3.20 5.55
CA ASN A 25 15.85 3.51 6.88
C ASN A 25 15.44 4.89 7.43
N ALA A 26 14.29 4.98 8.10
CA ALA A 26 13.84 6.05 9.04
C ALA A 26 14.04 7.54 8.64
N GLN A 27 14.82 7.84 7.62
CA GLN A 27 15.05 9.20 7.11
C GLN A 27 14.15 9.54 5.93
N GLY A 28 13.28 8.60 5.52
CA GLY A 28 12.30 8.80 4.47
C GLY A 28 10.99 9.36 5.02
N GLU A 29 10.11 9.79 4.14
CA GLU A 29 8.84 10.43 4.47
C GLU A 29 7.81 9.50 5.12
N ILE A 30 7.97 8.17 4.98
CA ILE A 30 7.26 7.17 5.81
C ILE A 30 7.62 7.38 7.28
N GLY A 31 8.89 7.72 7.57
CA GLY A 31 9.36 8.07 8.92
C GLY A 31 8.64 9.28 9.50
N HIS A 32 8.40 10.33 8.72
CA HIS A 32 7.66 11.52 9.20
C HIS A 32 6.20 11.19 9.52
N SER A 33 5.51 10.45 8.65
CA SER A 33 4.12 10.01 8.94
C SER A 33 4.04 9.14 10.18
N LEU A 34 5.05 8.30 10.43
CA LEU A 34 5.12 7.48 11.65
C LEU A 34 5.37 8.31 12.90
N GLU A 35 6.12 9.41 12.80
CA GLU A 35 6.35 10.29 13.96
C GLU A 35 5.06 11.00 14.39
N ASP A 36 4.27 11.52 13.45
CA ASP A 36 2.96 12.13 13.75
C ASP A 36 2.01 11.12 14.41
N ILE A 37 2.00 9.87 13.90
CA ILE A 37 1.23 8.77 14.47
C ILE A 37 1.68 8.46 15.91
N ARG A 38 2.99 8.44 16.17
CA ARG A 38 3.56 8.24 17.52
C ARG A 38 3.20 9.36 18.47
N LEU A 39 3.26 10.61 18.04
CA LEU A 39 2.88 11.77 18.83
C LEU A 39 1.40 11.72 19.23
N PHE A 40 0.53 11.35 18.28
CA PHE A 40 -0.87 11.16 18.61
C PHE A 40 -1.11 9.97 19.56
N ALA A 41 -0.42 8.84 19.35
CA ALA A 41 -0.49 7.70 20.27
C ALA A 41 -0.04 8.06 21.70
N LEU A 42 0.98 8.88 21.82
CA LEU A 42 1.45 9.39 23.12
C LEU A 42 0.37 10.24 23.83
N GLN A 43 -0.38 11.07 23.10
CA GLN A 43 -1.54 11.79 23.62
C GLN A 43 -2.65 10.83 24.12
N GLN A 44 -2.70 9.62 23.57
CA GLN A 44 -3.59 8.54 24.03
C GLN A 44 -2.93 7.66 25.12
N GLN A 45 -1.86 8.13 25.75
CA GLN A 45 -1.10 7.44 26.80
C GLN A 45 -0.42 6.14 26.34
N VAL A 46 -0.15 6.01 25.04
CA VAL A 46 0.56 4.87 24.45
C VAL A 46 1.91 5.36 23.92
N LYS A 47 3.00 4.96 24.58
CA LYS A 47 4.36 5.23 24.10
C LYS A 47 4.78 4.15 23.10
N ILE A 48 5.11 4.54 21.87
CA ILE A 48 5.51 3.62 20.81
C ILE A 48 7.02 3.73 20.55
N LYS A 49 7.70 2.58 20.58
CA LYS A 49 9.08 2.41 20.15
C LYS A 49 9.10 1.76 18.76
N ILE A 50 9.78 2.38 17.81
CA ILE A 50 9.95 1.82 16.46
C ILE A 50 11.18 0.93 16.44
N LYS A 51 11.00 -0.29 15.89
CA LYS A 51 12.06 -1.22 15.49
C LYS A 51 12.00 -1.39 13.98
N SER A 52 12.90 -0.70 13.26
CA SER A 52 12.93 -0.72 11.79
C SER A 52 13.58 -1.97 11.25
N PHE A 53 13.08 -2.44 10.09
CA PHE A 53 13.58 -3.58 9.34
C PHE A 53 13.73 -3.23 7.87
N LYS A 54 14.87 -3.54 7.29
CA LYS A 54 15.16 -3.32 5.87
C LYS A 54 14.36 -4.26 4.96
N HIS A 55 14.07 -5.47 5.43
CA HIS A 55 13.28 -6.46 4.71
C HIS A 55 11.92 -6.67 5.40
N GLU A 56 10.85 -6.61 4.63
CA GLU A 56 9.50 -6.76 5.15
C GLU A 56 9.26 -8.12 5.83
N LYS A 57 9.84 -9.17 5.27
CA LYS A 57 9.78 -10.52 5.83
C LYS A 57 10.28 -10.57 7.28
N ASP A 58 11.34 -9.81 7.59
CA ASP A 58 11.94 -9.81 8.92
C ASP A 58 11.05 -9.06 9.92
N ALA A 59 10.43 -7.94 9.52
CA ALA A 59 9.44 -7.22 10.32
C ALA A 59 8.25 -8.13 10.65
N ILE A 60 7.73 -8.82 9.64
CA ILE A 60 6.62 -9.76 9.76
C ILE A 60 6.98 -10.92 10.71
N GLN A 61 8.15 -11.55 10.54
CA GLN A 61 8.59 -12.64 11.40
C GLN A 61 8.78 -12.21 12.86
N ALA A 62 9.31 -11.01 13.09
CA ALA A 62 9.45 -10.45 14.45
C ALA A 62 8.10 -10.21 15.10
N PHE A 63 7.12 -9.70 14.35
CA PHE A 63 5.75 -9.53 14.82
C PHE A 63 5.09 -10.87 15.14
N ASP A 64 5.22 -11.88 14.27
CA ASP A 64 4.66 -13.23 14.50
C ASP A 64 5.22 -13.88 15.76
N LYS A 65 6.52 -13.71 16.00
CA LYS A 65 7.22 -14.18 17.20
C LYS A 65 6.88 -13.37 18.46
N LYS A 66 5.90 -12.45 18.38
CA LYS A 66 5.46 -11.56 19.49
C LYS A 66 6.57 -10.67 20.05
N GLN A 67 7.61 -10.38 19.25
CA GLN A 67 8.65 -9.41 19.64
C GLN A 67 8.17 -7.95 19.55
N CYS A 68 7.06 -7.73 18.84
CA CYS A 68 6.39 -6.45 18.66
C CYS A 68 4.89 -6.62 18.88
N SER A 69 4.25 -5.60 19.46
CA SER A 69 2.79 -5.51 19.61
C SER A 69 2.11 -4.84 18.42
N GLY A 70 2.89 -4.12 17.59
CA GLY A 70 2.44 -3.52 16.34
C GLY A 70 3.32 -3.91 15.16
N LEU A 71 2.75 -3.86 13.95
CA LEU A 71 3.40 -4.12 12.68
C LEU A 71 3.03 -3.02 11.68
N VAL A 72 4.02 -2.45 11.01
CA VAL A 72 3.81 -1.59 9.83
C VAL A 72 4.39 -2.33 8.64
N ALA A 73 3.53 -2.77 7.74
CA ALA A 73 3.91 -3.56 6.58
C ALA A 73 2.99 -3.30 5.39
N SER A 74 3.40 -3.69 4.19
CA SER A 74 2.65 -3.44 2.97
C SER A 74 1.25 -4.05 3.01
N ASN A 75 0.30 -3.40 2.34
CA ASN A 75 -1.02 -3.95 2.12
C ASN A 75 -0.99 -5.26 1.28
N PHE A 76 0.10 -5.58 0.62
CA PHE A 76 0.27 -6.84 -0.11
C PHE A 76 0.60 -8.03 0.80
N ASN A 77 1.26 -7.80 1.95
CA ASN A 77 1.75 -8.86 2.84
C ASN A 77 1.02 -8.93 4.20
N THR A 78 0.00 -8.08 4.42
CA THR A 78 -0.80 -8.07 5.64
C THR A 78 -2.09 -8.88 5.56
N HIS A 79 -2.30 -9.64 4.48
CA HIS A 79 -3.52 -10.39 4.19
C HIS A 79 -3.96 -11.32 5.34
N ARG A 80 -3.04 -12.03 5.95
CA ARG A 80 -3.34 -12.97 7.06
C ARG A 80 -3.78 -12.30 8.36
N TYR A 81 -3.47 -11.00 8.53
CA TYR A 81 -3.86 -10.23 9.71
C TYR A 81 -5.20 -9.55 9.52
N ASN A 82 -5.43 -9.00 8.33
CA ASN A 82 -6.71 -8.38 7.96
C ASN A 82 -6.90 -8.37 6.45
N ARG A 83 -7.75 -9.28 5.95
CA ARG A 83 -8.04 -9.42 4.53
C ARG A 83 -8.69 -8.17 3.94
N PHE A 84 -9.61 -7.54 4.69
CA PHE A 84 -10.29 -6.32 4.24
C PHE A 84 -9.29 -5.23 3.89
N MET A 85 -8.43 -4.81 4.83
CA MET A 85 -7.45 -3.74 4.59
C MET A 85 -6.35 -4.12 3.60
N SER A 86 -5.93 -5.39 3.58
CA SER A 86 -4.99 -5.89 2.58
C SER A 86 -5.54 -5.78 1.16
N SER A 87 -6.85 -5.92 0.98
CA SER A 87 -7.50 -5.82 -0.34
C SER A 87 -7.45 -4.42 -0.96
N THR A 88 -7.00 -3.39 -0.25
CA THR A 88 -6.65 -2.09 -0.85
C THR A 88 -5.51 -2.20 -1.88
N GLY A 89 -4.67 -3.25 -1.77
CA GLY A 89 -3.64 -3.60 -2.75
C GLY A 89 -4.13 -4.43 -3.94
N ALA A 90 -5.45 -4.61 -4.10
CA ALA A 90 -5.98 -5.41 -5.19
C ALA A 90 -5.66 -4.79 -6.56
N ILE A 91 -5.37 -5.68 -7.52
CA ILE A 91 -4.93 -5.31 -8.87
C ILE A 91 -5.92 -4.34 -9.51
N GLY A 92 -5.40 -3.19 -9.95
CA GLY A 92 -6.17 -2.14 -10.64
C GLY A 92 -7.36 -1.59 -9.84
N LEU A 93 -7.41 -1.70 -8.51
CA LEU A 93 -8.55 -1.28 -7.70
C LEU A 93 -8.54 0.22 -7.40
N ILE A 94 -7.46 0.73 -6.81
CA ILE A 94 -7.28 2.15 -6.47
C ILE A 94 -6.39 2.79 -7.53
N PRO A 95 -6.94 3.69 -8.38
CA PRO A 95 -6.21 4.22 -9.52
C PRO A 95 -5.28 5.38 -9.14
N ASN A 96 -5.60 6.12 -8.08
CA ASN A 96 -4.93 7.37 -7.76
C ASN A 96 -5.09 7.77 -6.29
N ASN A 97 -4.38 8.82 -5.89
CA ASN A 97 -4.37 9.34 -4.53
C ASN A 97 -5.70 10.01 -4.11
N ARG A 98 -6.56 10.47 -5.06
CA ARG A 98 -7.88 11.05 -4.72
C ARG A 98 -8.83 9.98 -4.21
N VAL A 99 -8.89 8.84 -4.88
CA VAL A 99 -9.69 7.69 -4.43
C VAL A 99 -9.20 7.20 -3.07
N MET A 100 -7.86 7.12 -2.87
CA MET A 100 -7.28 6.74 -1.58
C MET A 100 -7.64 7.74 -0.47
N ALA A 101 -7.52 9.05 -0.72
CA ALA A 101 -7.90 10.09 0.26
C ALA A 101 -9.39 9.99 0.65
N THR A 102 -10.25 9.70 -0.33
CA THR A 102 -11.68 9.50 -0.07
C THR A 102 -11.93 8.25 0.76
N PHE A 103 -11.22 7.16 0.50
CA PHE A 103 -11.30 5.93 1.31
C PHE A 103 -10.85 6.17 2.76
N LEU A 104 -9.74 6.87 2.98
CA LEU A 104 -9.25 7.16 4.33
C LEU A 104 -10.25 7.90 5.20
N LYS A 105 -11.10 8.75 4.61
CA LYS A 105 -12.18 9.45 5.32
C LYS A 105 -13.28 8.51 5.83
N LEU A 106 -13.32 7.26 5.37
CA LEU A 106 -14.31 6.27 5.76
C LEU A 106 -13.84 5.32 6.88
N LEU A 107 -12.60 5.43 7.36
CA LEU A 107 -12.04 4.47 8.34
C LEU A 107 -12.81 4.42 9.66
N ASN A 108 -13.53 5.51 10.03
CA ASN A 108 -14.44 5.55 11.19
C ASN A 108 -15.89 5.18 10.85
N HIS A 109 -16.20 4.90 9.58
CA HIS A 109 -17.56 4.48 9.25
C HIS A 109 -17.83 3.11 9.89
N PRO A 110 -18.96 2.89 10.59
CA PRO A 110 -19.18 1.68 11.39
C PRO A 110 -18.93 0.36 10.67
N GLN A 111 -19.35 0.24 9.40
CA GLN A 111 -19.14 -0.98 8.60
C GLN A 111 -17.65 -1.17 8.22
N VAL A 112 -16.92 -0.10 7.93
CA VAL A 112 -15.49 -0.15 7.61
C VAL A 112 -14.71 -0.50 8.86
N GLU A 113 -14.96 0.21 9.96
CA GLU A 113 -14.32 -0.03 11.25
C GLU A 113 -14.51 -1.48 11.72
N LYS A 114 -15.75 -2.01 11.65
CA LYS A 114 -16.03 -3.41 11.99
C LYS A 114 -15.18 -4.39 11.19
N SER A 115 -14.87 -4.10 9.93
CA SER A 115 -14.05 -4.96 9.08
C SER A 115 -12.54 -4.86 9.40
N MET A 116 -12.13 -3.82 10.14
CA MET A 116 -10.74 -3.61 10.56
C MET A 116 -10.42 -4.24 11.92
N VAL A 117 -11.45 -4.62 12.69
CA VAL A 117 -11.32 -5.14 14.05
C VAL A 117 -11.52 -6.64 14.06
N GLY A 118 -10.54 -7.37 14.59
CA GLY A 118 -10.63 -8.81 14.84
C GLY A 118 -10.19 -9.15 16.26
N ALA A 119 -10.37 -10.41 16.66
CA ALA A 119 -10.00 -10.86 18.01
C ALA A 119 -8.49 -10.79 18.26
N ASP A 120 -7.68 -11.22 17.30
CA ASP A 120 -6.22 -11.31 17.44
C ASP A 120 -5.48 -10.10 16.90
N TYR A 121 -6.06 -9.43 15.88
CA TYR A 121 -5.45 -8.32 15.16
C TYR A 121 -6.47 -7.23 14.88
N GLU A 122 -6.01 -6.00 14.94
CA GLU A 122 -6.77 -4.81 14.60
C GLU A 122 -5.92 -3.92 13.71
N VAL A 123 -6.53 -3.32 12.68
CA VAL A 123 -5.86 -2.33 11.83
C VAL A 123 -6.23 -0.93 12.30
N LEU A 124 -5.22 -0.14 12.61
CA LEU A 124 -5.39 1.25 13.06
C LEU A 124 -5.68 2.21 11.90
N GLY A 125 -5.10 1.91 10.74
CA GLY A 125 -5.14 2.72 9.54
C GLY A 125 -4.03 2.31 8.59
N MET A 126 -3.72 3.20 7.64
CA MET A 126 -2.67 2.96 6.67
C MET A 126 -1.96 4.26 6.26
N ILE A 127 -0.69 4.15 5.91
CA ILE A 127 0.10 5.23 5.33
C ILE A 127 0.09 5.03 3.80
N PRO A 128 -0.53 5.93 3.03
CA PRO A 128 -0.46 5.91 1.57
C PRO A 128 0.99 6.07 1.08
N VAL A 129 1.38 5.28 0.11
CA VAL A 129 2.69 5.39 -0.53
C VAL A 129 2.56 5.78 -1.99
N GLY A 130 1.48 5.39 -2.64
CA GLY A 130 1.15 5.82 -3.99
C GLY A 130 0.88 4.68 -4.96
N THR A 131 0.53 5.07 -6.17
CA THR A 131 0.19 4.15 -7.24
C THR A 131 1.45 3.50 -7.82
N ALA A 132 1.40 2.18 -8.02
CA ALA A 132 2.44 1.44 -8.71
C ALA A 132 2.16 1.40 -10.23
N TYR A 133 3.18 1.73 -11.00
CA TYR A 133 3.17 1.77 -12.45
C TYR A 133 4.20 0.80 -13.03
N MET A 134 4.06 0.47 -14.30
CA MET A 134 5.06 -0.29 -15.04
C MET A 134 6.17 0.66 -15.51
N MET A 135 7.42 0.39 -15.15
CA MET A 135 8.60 1.01 -15.73
C MET A 135 9.28 0.03 -16.69
N THR A 136 9.68 0.50 -17.86
CA THR A 136 10.32 -0.29 -18.91
C THR A 136 11.49 0.49 -19.51
N ASP A 137 12.47 -0.21 -20.04
CA ASP A 137 13.64 0.38 -20.71
C ASP A 137 13.49 0.50 -22.25
N THR A 138 12.25 0.34 -22.73
CA THR A 138 11.91 0.45 -24.15
C THR A 138 10.65 1.28 -24.36
N THR A 139 10.61 2.06 -25.45
CA THR A 139 9.42 2.82 -25.84
C THR A 139 8.35 1.98 -26.54
N GLN A 140 8.61 0.68 -26.75
CA GLN A 140 7.72 -0.20 -27.50
C GLN A 140 6.57 -0.78 -26.65
N ILE A 141 6.66 -0.71 -25.30
CA ILE A 141 5.63 -1.29 -24.43
C ILE A 141 4.55 -0.24 -24.14
N ASN A 142 3.57 -0.13 -25.04
CA ASN A 142 2.39 0.72 -24.89
C ASN A 142 1.06 0.01 -25.20
N LYS A 143 1.12 -1.32 -25.44
CA LYS A 143 -0.04 -2.20 -25.65
C LYS A 143 0.11 -3.47 -24.83
N VAL A 144 -1.01 -4.08 -24.44
CA VAL A 144 -0.99 -5.37 -23.71
C VAL A 144 -0.23 -6.45 -24.50
N SER A 145 -0.42 -6.52 -25.81
CA SER A 145 0.25 -7.51 -26.67
C SER A 145 1.78 -7.42 -26.65
N HIS A 146 2.34 -6.24 -26.34
CA HIS A 146 3.79 -6.03 -26.23
C HIS A 146 4.40 -6.59 -24.95
N LEU A 147 3.57 -6.98 -23.98
CA LEU A 147 4.00 -7.65 -22.75
C LEU A 147 4.26 -9.15 -22.96
N LYS A 148 3.77 -9.74 -24.06
CA LYS A 148 3.97 -11.16 -24.37
C LYS A 148 5.47 -11.49 -24.43
N ASN A 149 5.86 -12.59 -23.76
CA ASN A 149 7.25 -13.07 -23.63
C ASN A 149 8.20 -12.14 -22.84
N LYS A 150 7.74 -11.00 -22.34
CA LYS A 150 8.53 -10.13 -21.45
C LYS A 150 8.66 -10.72 -20.06
N THR A 151 9.70 -10.33 -19.35
CA THR A 151 9.89 -10.64 -17.94
C THR A 151 9.40 -9.48 -17.09
N ILE A 152 8.49 -9.73 -16.15
CA ILE A 152 7.87 -8.72 -15.30
C ILE A 152 8.17 -9.01 -13.83
N SER A 153 8.68 -8.02 -13.11
CA SER A 153 8.91 -8.13 -11.67
C SER A 153 7.59 -8.24 -10.90
N ILE A 154 7.49 -9.22 -10.03
CA ILE A 154 6.34 -9.42 -9.13
C ILE A 154 6.83 -9.73 -7.71
N LEU A 155 6.03 -9.35 -6.72
CA LEU A 155 6.32 -9.71 -5.34
C LEU A 155 6.19 -11.23 -5.13
N ALA A 156 7.16 -11.80 -4.42
CA ALA A 156 7.06 -13.18 -4.00
C ALA A 156 5.79 -13.41 -3.15
N ASN A 157 5.12 -14.53 -3.33
CA ASN A 157 3.88 -14.90 -2.63
C ASN A 157 2.68 -13.98 -2.90
N ASN A 158 2.62 -13.36 -4.10
CA ASN A 158 1.45 -12.58 -4.54
C ASN A 158 0.74 -13.27 -5.72
N PRO A 159 -0.19 -14.20 -5.46
CA PRO A 159 -0.89 -14.95 -6.52
C PRO A 159 -1.64 -14.07 -7.53
N PRO A 160 -2.29 -12.94 -7.15
CA PRO A 160 -2.91 -12.05 -8.13
C PRO A 160 -1.92 -11.43 -9.13
N GLN A 161 -0.73 -11.00 -8.67
CA GLN A 161 0.30 -10.48 -9.56
C GLN A 161 0.80 -11.57 -10.53
N LEU A 162 1.01 -12.80 -10.04
CA LEU A 162 1.38 -13.94 -10.88
C LEU A 162 0.31 -14.21 -11.95
N ALA A 163 -0.97 -14.22 -11.57
CA ALA A 163 -2.06 -14.43 -12.51
C ALA A 163 -2.16 -13.30 -13.56
N LEU A 164 -1.90 -12.05 -13.15
CA LEU A 164 -1.86 -10.91 -14.09
C LEU A 164 -0.75 -11.09 -15.13
N VAL A 165 0.48 -11.42 -14.68
CA VAL A 165 1.63 -11.65 -15.57
C VAL A 165 1.34 -12.76 -16.57
N HIS A 166 0.78 -13.89 -16.13
CA HIS A 166 0.41 -14.99 -17.00
C HIS A 166 -0.71 -14.61 -18.00
N SER A 167 -1.68 -13.77 -17.56
CA SER A 167 -2.81 -13.37 -18.41
C SER A 167 -2.39 -12.53 -19.63
N VAL A 168 -1.24 -11.87 -19.56
CA VAL A 168 -0.66 -11.10 -20.68
C VAL A 168 0.42 -11.87 -21.44
N GLY A 169 0.61 -13.16 -21.14
CA GLY A 169 1.62 -14.02 -21.77
C GLY A 169 3.06 -13.67 -21.42
N ALA A 170 3.27 -12.97 -20.29
CA ALA A 170 4.58 -12.63 -19.78
C ALA A 170 5.11 -13.69 -18.80
N ARG A 171 6.38 -13.57 -18.41
CA ARG A 171 7.06 -14.43 -17.44
C ARG A 171 7.36 -13.68 -16.14
N PRO A 172 7.11 -14.26 -14.96
CA PRO A 172 7.38 -13.61 -13.69
C PRO A 172 8.88 -13.63 -13.33
N VAL A 173 9.36 -12.53 -12.75
CA VAL A 173 10.63 -12.47 -12.02
C VAL A 173 10.30 -12.09 -10.59
N TYR A 174 10.57 -13.00 -9.65
CA TYR A 174 10.23 -12.79 -8.25
C TYR A 174 11.22 -11.84 -7.57
N VAL A 175 10.68 -10.83 -6.94
CA VAL A 175 11.43 -9.80 -6.22
C VAL A 175 10.81 -9.53 -4.85
N ASP A 176 11.53 -8.81 -4.01
CA ASP A 176 11.00 -8.08 -2.85
C ASP A 176 11.16 -6.57 -3.05
N PHE A 177 10.57 -5.79 -2.15
CA PHE A 177 10.64 -4.33 -2.26
C PHE A 177 12.07 -3.78 -2.17
N SER A 178 13.00 -4.49 -1.54
CA SER A 178 14.37 -4.03 -1.35
C SER A 178 15.22 -4.20 -2.61
N ASN A 179 14.97 -5.24 -3.43
CA ASN A 179 15.80 -5.60 -4.58
C ASN A 179 15.17 -5.36 -5.96
N ALA A 180 13.87 -5.00 -6.02
CA ALA A 180 13.13 -4.89 -7.29
C ALA A 180 13.80 -3.95 -8.31
N VAL A 181 14.29 -2.79 -7.86
CA VAL A 181 14.97 -1.81 -8.72
C VAL A 181 16.30 -2.35 -9.22
N ASP A 182 17.08 -3.02 -8.36
CA ASP A 182 18.37 -3.60 -8.73
C ASP A 182 18.21 -4.73 -9.76
N VAL A 183 17.17 -5.57 -9.63
CA VAL A 183 16.83 -6.62 -10.59
C VAL A 183 16.54 -6.03 -11.97
N PHE A 184 15.79 -4.93 -12.02
CA PHE A 184 15.53 -4.21 -13.27
C PHE A 184 16.80 -3.55 -13.84
N LYS A 185 17.59 -2.88 -13.00
CA LYS A 185 18.87 -2.25 -13.40
C LYS A 185 19.86 -3.27 -13.98
N GLN A 186 19.85 -4.51 -13.45
CA GLN A 186 20.66 -5.62 -13.95
C GLN A 186 20.07 -6.30 -15.20
N LYS A 187 18.98 -5.77 -15.78
CA LYS A 187 18.31 -6.32 -16.97
C LYS A 187 17.78 -7.76 -16.77
N LYS A 188 17.51 -8.15 -15.53
CA LYS A 188 16.88 -9.45 -15.21
C LYS A 188 15.37 -9.43 -15.34
N ALA A 189 14.77 -8.25 -15.36
CA ALA A 189 13.36 -8.03 -15.68
C ALA A 189 13.26 -6.94 -16.75
N ASP A 190 12.41 -7.15 -17.77
CA ASP A 190 12.10 -6.16 -18.82
C ASP A 190 11.17 -5.07 -18.30
N VAL A 191 10.35 -5.41 -17.30
CA VAL A 191 9.36 -4.51 -16.69
C VAL A 191 9.48 -4.56 -15.17
N LEU A 192 9.66 -3.40 -14.55
CA LEU A 192 9.55 -3.18 -13.11
C LEU A 192 8.17 -2.63 -12.79
N VAL A 193 7.45 -3.23 -11.83
CA VAL A 193 6.23 -2.64 -11.26
C VAL A 193 6.56 -2.04 -9.91
N ALA A 194 6.49 -0.71 -9.81
CA ALA A 194 6.86 0.01 -8.59
C ALA A 194 6.09 1.33 -8.44
N PRO A 195 5.86 1.82 -7.21
CA PRO A 195 5.36 3.17 -6.98
C PRO A 195 6.46 4.20 -7.30
N ILE A 196 6.03 5.41 -7.69
CA ILE A 196 6.93 6.46 -8.18
C ILE A 196 8.03 6.80 -7.17
N TYR A 197 7.74 6.88 -5.87
CA TYR A 197 8.75 7.21 -4.85
C TYR A 197 9.98 6.27 -4.89
N ARG A 198 9.82 5.03 -5.33
CA ARG A 198 10.92 4.05 -5.42
C ARG A 198 11.88 4.34 -6.56
N ILE A 199 11.42 5.04 -7.59
CA ILE A 199 12.21 5.35 -8.79
C ILE A 199 12.70 6.80 -8.82
N LEU A 200 12.11 7.70 -8.01
CA LEU A 200 12.51 9.11 -7.94
C LEU A 200 13.99 9.36 -7.63
N PRO A 201 14.67 8.58 -6.76
CA PRO A 201 16.08 8.78 -6.50
C PRO A 201 16.99 8.58 -7.73
N TYR A 202 16.46 7.97 -8.80
CA TYR A 202 17.22 7.62 -9.98
C TYR A 202 16.99 8.62 -11.12
N GLN A 203 18.06 8.96 -11.83
CA GLN A 203 17.97 9.65 -13.11
C GLN A 203 17.62 8.63 -14.20
N LEU A 204 16.31 8.38 -14.43
CA LEU A 204 15.82 7.22 -15.15
C LEU A 204 16.56 6.97 -16.48
N LYS A 205 16.65 7.98 -17.35
CA LYS A 205 17.30 7.81 -18.66
C LYS A 205 18.80 7.59 -18.57
N LYS A 206 19.45 8.18 -17.57
CA LYS A 206 20.90 8.05 -17.37
C LYS A 206 21.26 6.67 -16.79
N GLU A 207 20.47 6.17 -15.83
CA GLU A 207 20.82 4.98 -15.07
C GLU A 207 20.27 3.69 -15.66
N PHE A 208 19.13 3.76 -16.37
CA PHE A 208 18.45 2.57 -16.92
C PHE A 208 18.45 2.56 -18.45
N GLY A 209 18.78 3.66 -19.12
CA GLY A 209 18.86 3.80 -20.59
C GLY A 209 17.92 4.88 -21.13
N GLN A 210 18.28 5.44 -22.28
CA GLN A 210 17.60 6.60 -22.89
C GLN A 210 16.11 6.35 -23.21
N ASN A 211 15.75 5.09 -23.45
CA ASN A 211 14.37 4.68 -23.78
C ASN A 211 13.53 4.31 -22.54
N THR A 212 14.07 4.55 -21.32
CA THR A 212 13.35 4.26 -20.09
C THR A 212 12.14 5.18 -19.94
N GLN A 213 11.00 4.59 -19.66
CA GLN A 213 9.73 5.27 -19.48
C GLN A 213 8.85 4.57 -18.43
N VAL A 214 7.88 5.31 -17.90
CA VAL A 214 6.84 4.83 -16.99
C VAL A 214 5.53 4.83 -17.74
N VAL A 215 4.91 3.66 -17.88
CA VAL A 215 3.63 3.51 -18.56
C VAL A 215 2.51 4.07 -17.69
N ASN A 216 1.78 5.04 -18.20
CA ASN A 216 0.72 5.74 -17.47
C ASN A 216 -0.55 4.89 -17.34
N PHE A 217 -0.42 3.78 -16.60
CA PHE A 217 -1.53 2.90 -16.23
C PHE A 217 -1.35 2.39 -14.80
N PRO A 218 -2.30 2.64 -13.89
CA PRO A 218 -2.24 2.22 -12.49
C PRO A 218 -2.43 0.70 -12.38
N VAL A 219 -1.39 -0.01 -11.92
CA VAL A 219 -1.43 -1.48 -11.76
C VAL A 219 -1.97 -1.87 -10.39
N ALA A 220 -1.53 -1.20 -9.33
CA ALA A 220 -1.96 -1.42 -7.96
C ALA A 220 -1.64 -0.20 -7.11
N TYR A 221 -2.24 -0.10 -5.93
CA TYR A 221 -1.91 0.96 -4.96
C TYR A 221 -1.11 0.39 -3.81
N PHE A 222 0.04 1.00 -3.54
CA PHE A 222 0.89 0.64 -2.41
C PHE A 222 0.58 1.52 -1.20
N ALA A 223 0.35 0.88 -0.06
CA ALA A 223 0.18 1.52 1.24
C ALA A 223 0.77 0.63 2.34
N MET A 224 1.11 1.23 3.48
CA MET A 224 1.58 0.53 4.66
C MET A 224 0.45 0.41 5.67
N ASN A 225 -0.05 -0.80 5.90
CA ASN A 225 -1.04 -1.07 6.94
C ASN A 225 -0.38 -1.05 8.32
N ILE A 226 -1.07 -0.48 9.31
CA ILE A 226 -0.66 -0.51 10.72
C ILE A 226 -1.54 -1.51 11.45
N VAL A 227 -0.97 -2.65 11.76
CA VAL A 227 -1.64 -3.78 12.43
C VAL A 227 -1.17 -3.85 13.87
N ILE A 228 -2.08 -4.03 14.82
CA ILE A 228 -1.75 -4.22 16.23
C ILE A 228 -2.34 -5.51 16.79
N ARG A 229 -1.82 -5.93 17.94
CA ARG A 229 -2.47 -6.90 18.84
C ARG A 229 -3.31 -6.11 19.84
N PRO A 230 -4.64 -6.04 19.70
CA PRO A 230 -5.46 -5.10 20.48
C PRO A 230 -5.34 -5.28 21.99
N GLN A 231 -5.04 -6.51 22.46
CA GLN A 231 -4.90 -6.80 23.88
C GLN A 231 -3.71 -6.08 24.57
N ALA A 232 -2.76 -5.59 23.77
CA ALA A 232 -1.59 -4.84 24.28
C ALA A 232 -1.86 -3.32 24.45
N TYR A 233 -3.07 -2.88 24.10
CA TYR A 233 -3.41 -1.45 24.04
C TYR A 233 -4.65 -1.15 24.90
N PRO A 234 -4.81 0.11 25.37
CA PRO A 234 -6.02 0.53 26.09
C PRO A 234 -7.29 0.33 25.27
N ALA A 235 -8.39 0.06 25.93
CA ALA A 235 -9.69 -0.06 25.25
C ALA A 235 -10.02 1.20 24.44
N GLY A 236 -10.50 1.03 23.20
CA GLY A 236 -10.83 2.13 22.30
C GLY A 236 -9.64 2.79 21.62
N PHE A 237 -8.40 2.35 21.87
CA PHE A 237 -7.22 2.91 21.22
C PHE A 237 -7.33 2.87 19.69
N GLY A 238 -7.72 1.73 19.12
CA GLY A 238 -7.87 1.59 17.67
C GLY A 238 -8.89 2.56 17.08
N HIS A 239 -10.04 2.74 17.73
CA HIS A 239 -11.07 3.70 17.32
C HIS A 239 -10.52 5.15 17.25
N LYS A 240 -9.81 5.56 18.30
CA LYS A 240 -9.18 6.90 18.33
C LYS A 240 -8.14 7.07 17.24
N MET A 241 -7.32 6.05 17.01
CA MET A 241 -6.31 6.08 15.94
C MET A 241 -6.97 6.20 14.56
N ARG A 242 -8.04 5.45 14.26
CA ARG A 242 -8.81 5.61 13.01
C ARG A 242 -9.37 7.01 12.84
N GLY A 243 -9.84 7.65 13.93
CA GLY A 243 -10.24 9.05 13.94
C GLY A 243 -9.13 10.00 13.51
N TRP A 244 -7.92 9.75 13.99
CA TRP A 244 -6.74 10.52 13.57
C TRP A 244 -6.46 10.35 12.07
N PHE A 245 -6.51 9.12 11.53
CA PHE A 245 -6.32 8.87 10.10
C PHE A 245 -7.38 9.56 9.24
N VAL A 246 -8.64 9.57 9.67
CA VAL A 246 -9.72 10.31 9.01
C VAL A 246 -9.41 11.80 8.95
N SER A 247 -9.05 12.40 10.09
CA SER A 247 -8.76 13.83 10.20
C SER A 247 -7.52 14.25 9.40
N ASN A 248 -6.55 13.35 9.25
CA ASN A 248 -5.28 13.61 8.55
C ASN A 248 -5.22 13.01 7.13
N SER A 249 -6.34 12.52 6.60
CA SER A 249 -6.40 11.84 5.30
C SER A 249 -5.78 12.65 4.15
N SER A 250 -6.01 13.96 4.11
CA SER A 250 -5.45 14.85 3.09
C SER A 250 -3.94 15.04 3.24
N ALA A 251 -3.44 15.21 4.47
CA ALA A 251 -2.01 15.35 4.74
C ALA A 251 -1.25 14.06 4.39
N LEU A 252 -1.80 12.89 4.78
CA LEU A 252 -1.22 11.59 4.48
C LEU A 252 -1.11 11.30 2.98
N THR A 253 -2.08 11.75 2.18
CA THR A 253 -2.03 11.56 0.72
C THR A 253 -1.24 12.63 -0.02
N ALA A 254 -1.05 13.81 0.59
CA ALA A 254 -0.30 14.92 -0.03
C ALA A 254 1.12 14.51 -0.42
N GLN A 255 1.77 13.71 0.41
CA GLN A 255 3.12 13.22 0.15
C GLN A 255 3.17 12.29 -1.08
N ALA A 256 2.25 11.34 -1.19
CA ALA A 256 2.17 10.45 -2.36
C ALA A 256 1.87 11.26 -3.64
N ILE A 257 1.04 12.30 -3.54
CA ILE A 257 0.79 13.24 -4.65
C ILE A 257 2.05 13.99 -5.05
N GLN A 258 2.84 14.46 -4.08
CA GLN A 258 4.12 15.13 -4.36
C GLN A 258 5.07 14.20 -5.08
N TRP A 259 5.21 12.94 -4.66
CA TRP A 259 6.05 11.96 -5.36
C TRP A 259 5.61 11.77 -6.81
N ASP A 260 4.32 11.56 -7.06
CA ASP A 260 3.81 11.38 -8.42
C ASP A 260 4.11 12.61 -9.30
N ASN A 261 3.99 13.83 -8.74
CA ASN A 261 4.25 15.08 -9.45
C ASN A 261 5.74 15.38 -9.70
N HIS A 262 6.66 14.74 -8.95
CA HIS A 262 8.09 14.92 -9.15
C HIS A 262 8.65 14.14 -10.34
N LEU A 263 7.90 13.18 -10.89
CA LEU A 263 8.35 12.48 -12.09
C LEU A 263 8.17 13.40 -13.31
N PRO A 264 9.26 13.75 -14.02
CA PRO A 264 9.17 14.63 -15.19
C PRO A 264 8.24 14.07 -16.26
N ALA A 265 7.49 14.96 -16.92
CA ALA A 265 6.49 14.59 -17.94
C ALA A 265 7.08 13.72 -19.08
N TYR A 266 8.33 13.98 -19.46
CA TYR A 266 9.00 13.21 -20.53
C TYR A 266 9.36 11.76 -20.16
N ASN A 267 9.19 11.38 -18.90
CA ASN A 267 9.35 10.00 -18.46
C ASN A 267 8.05 9.20 -18.53
N TRP A 268 6.91 9.86 -18.70
CA TRP A 268 5.62 9.19 -18.85
C TRP A 268 5.39 8.75 -20.29
N ALA A 269 4.82 7.56 -20.45
CA ALA A 269 4.33 7.02 -21.70
C ALA A 269 2.85 6.73 -21.60
N ASP A 270 2.04 7.47 -22.34
CA ASP A 270 0.61 7.25 -22.37
C ASP A 270 0.27 6.00 -23.20
N ILE A 271 -0.72 5.27 -22.72
CA ILE A 271 -1.32 4.15 -23.45
C ILE A 271 -2.25 4.72 -24.54
N PRO A 272 -2.19 4.21 -25.77
CA PRO A 272 -3.15 4.58 -26.79
C PRO A 272 -4.59 4.43 -26.31
N HIS A 273 -5.45 5.39 -26.61
CA HIS A 273 -6.81 5.46 -26.05
C HIS A 273 -7.62 4.18 -26.29
N ASN A 274 -7.45 3.54 -27.45
CA ASN A 274 -8.10 2.27 -27.79
C ASN A 274 -7.55 1.06 -26.98
N GLU A 275 -6.39 1.18 -26.35
CA GLU A 275 -5.78 0.12 -25.54
C GLU A 275 -6.14 0.21 -24.06
N VAL A 276 -6.54 1.40 -23.56
CA VAL A 276 -6.85 1.60 -22.14
C VAL A 276 -7.87 0.57 -21.65
N HIS A 277 -8.96 0.36 -22.39
CA HIS A 277 -10.00 -0.61 -22.02
C HIS A 277 -9.50 -2.06 -22.02
N VAL A 278 -8.49 -2.38 -22.84
CA VAL A 278 -7.89 -3.73 -22.82
C VAL A 278 -7.15 -3.96 -21.49
N TYR A 279 -6.36 -2.98 -21.04
CA TYR A 279 -5.70 -3.04 -19.72
C TYR A 279 -6.74 -3.11 -18.60
N GLU A 280 -7.76 -2.25 -18.61
CA GLU A 280 -8.84 -2.25 -17.63
C GLU A 280 -9.55 -3.60 -17.53
N ALA A 281 -9.90 -4.20 -18.68
CA ALA A 281 -10.58 -5.50 -18.72
C ALA A 281 -9.74 -6.62 -18.11
N ILE A 282 -8.42 -6.64 -18.37
CA ILE A 282 -7.52 -7.66 -17.83
C ILE A 282 -7.39 -7.53 -16.33
N VAL A 283 -7.11 -6.34 -15.81
CA VAL A 283 -6.96 -6.14 -14.35
C VAL A 283 -8.25 -6.42 -13.61
N THR A 284 -9.40 -6.04 -14.17
CA THR A 284 -10.73 -6.33 -13.66
C THR A 284 -11.01 -7.83 -13.61
N LYS A 285 -10.72 -8.56 -14.71
CA LYS A 285 -10.90 -10.02 -14.78
C LYS A 285 -10.06 -10.75 -13.70
N VAL A 286 -8.80 -10.37 -13.56
CA VAL A 286 -7.92 -10.96 -12.54
C VAL A 286 -8.45 -10.62 -11.14
N ARG A 287 -8.77 -9.37 -10.85
CA ARG A 287 -9.32 -8.95 -9.55
C ARG A 287 -10.58 -9.73 -9.20
N ASN A 288 -11.56 -9.81 -10.11
CA ASN A 288 -12.82 -10.50 -9.86
C ASN A 288 -12.64 -12.00 -9.60
N ARG A 289 -11.70 -12.66 -10.27
CA ARG A 289 -11.31 -14.04 -9.96
C ARG A 289 -10.85 -14.19 -8.52
N TYR A 290 -10.06 -13.26 -8.01
CA TYR A 290 -9.53 -13.31 -6.65
C TYR A 290 -10.54 -12.84 -5.59
N VAL A 291 -11.55 -12.06 -5.96
CA VAL A 291 -12.73 -11.83 -5.13
C VAL A 291 -13.55 -13.13 -5.02
N ALA A 292 -13.84 -13.78 -6.14
CA ALA A 292 -14.62 -15.03 -6.17
C ALA A 292 -13.93 -16.17 -5.39
N SER A 293 -12.61 -16.23 -5.37
CA SER A 293 -11.85 -17.21 -4.57
C SER A 293 -11.75 -16.86 -3.07
N GLY A 294 -12.25 -15.70 -2.65
CA GLY A 294 -12.14 -15.21 -1.28
C GLY A 294 -10.73 -14.69 -0.90
N TYR A 295 -9.80 -14.56 -1.85
CA TYR A 295 -8.50 -13.95 -1.60
C TYR A 295 -8.64 -12.45 -1.33
N TYR A 296 -9.34 -11.71 -2.19
CA TYR A 296 -9.71 -10.33 -1.92
C TYR A 296 -11.04 -10.26 -1.17
N ASP A 297 -11.19 -9.29 -0.30
CA ASP A 297 -12.43 -9.01 0.42
C ASP A 297 -13.43 -8.32 -0.53
N GLY A 298 -14.59 -8.95 -0.72
CA GLY A 298 -15.61 -8.45 -1.66
C GLY A 298 -16.19 -7.11 -1.24
N PHE A 299 -16.35 -6.85 0.07
CA PHE A 299 -16.85 -5.56 0.56
C PHE A 299 -15.85 -4.43 0.28
N MET A 300 -14.54 -4.66 0.54
CA MET A 300 -13.50 -3.68 0.19
C MET A 300 -13.50 -3.36 -1.30
N VAL A 301 -13.51 -4.41 -2.14
CA VAL A 301 -13.46 -4.21 -3.60
C VAL A 301 -14.67 -3.43 -4.09
N GLU A 302 -15.88 -3.75 -3.61
CA GLU A 302 -17.09 -3.04 -3.99
C GLU A 302 -17.11 -1.59 -3.46
N LEU A 303 -16.67 -1.37 -2.22
CA LEU A 303 -16.57 -0.03 -1.64
C LEU A 303 -15.67 0.87 -2.49
N ILE A 304 -14.45 0.40 -2.79
CA ILE A 304 -13.49 1.18 -3.59
C ILE A 304 -13.98 1.34 -5.02
N ARG A 305 -14.62 0.32 -5.63
CA ARG A 305 -15.22 0.45 -6.96
C ARG A 305 -16.21 1.62 -7.00
N ARG A 306 -17.08 1.76 -5.99
CA ARG A 306 -18.02 2.89 -5.90
C ARG A 306 -17.30 4.22 -5.79
N LEU A 307 -16.26 4.33 -4.95
CA LEU A 307 -15.46 5.55 -4.83
C LEU A 307 -14.76 5.91 -6.15
N ARG A 308 -14.19 4.89 -6.84
CA ARG A 308 -13.59 5.07 -8.15
C ARG A 308 -14.60 5.57 -9.17
N CYS A 309 -15.81 5.03 -9.20
CA CYS A 309 -16.82 5.43 -10.18
C CYS A 309 -17.32 6.88 -9.96
N LEU A 310 -17.17 7.43 -8.76
CA LEU A 310 -17.38 8.85 -8.51
C LEU A 310 -16.24 9.72 -9.08
N ASP A 311 -15.01 9.20 -9.09
CA ASP A 311 -13.81 9.92 -9.58
C ASP A 311 -13.61 9.71 -11.10
N GLU A 312 -13.85 8.49 -11.59
CA GLU A 312 -13.65 8.05 -12.98
C GLU A 312 -14.89 7.35 -13.56
N PRO A 313 -16.00 8.06 -13.85
CA PRO A 313 -17.25 7.44 -14.27
C PRO A 313 -17.16 6.73 -15.63
N LYS A 314 -16.11 7.00 -16.42
CA LYS A 314 -15.87 6.36 -17.73
C LYS A 314 -15.14 5.01 -17.62
N TYR A 315 -14.67 4.62 -16.44
CA TYR A 315 -14.01 3.34 -16.25
C TYR A 315 -14.94 2.17 -16.59
N ILE A 316 -14.39 1.08 -17.15
CA ILE A 316 -15.20 -0.04 -17.70
C ILE A 316 -16.22 -0.61 -16.70
N GLU A 317 -15.86 -0.73 -15.42
CA GLU A 317 -16.74 -1.25 -14.36
C GLU A 317 -17.82 -0.26 -13.89
N CYS A 318 -17.77 0.99 -14.33
CA CYS A 318 -18.71 2.04 -13.92
C CYS A 318 -19.81 2.28 -14.94
N ARG A 319 -19.74 1.62 -16.09
CA ARG A 319 -20.69 1.74 -17.20
C ARG A 319 -21.84 0.72 -17.15
N GLN A 320 -21.89 -0.08 -16.09
CA GLN A 320 -22.92 -1.11 -15.88
C GLN A 320 -24.11 -0.58 -15.11
#